data_18afc47ce4c9b637e4b4ae194cfa496f
#
_entry.id   18afc47ce4c9b637e4b4ae194cfa496f
#
_cell.length_a   1.000
_cell.length_b   1.000
_cell.length_c   1.000
_cell.angle_alpha   90.00
_cell.angle_beta   90.00
_cell.angle_gamma   90.00
#
_symmetry.space_group_name_H-M   'P 1'
#
loop_
_entity.id
_entity.type
_entity.pdbx_description
1 polymer ?
#
loop_
_entity_poly.entity_id
_entity_poly.type
_entity_poly.pdbx_seq_one_letter_code
_entity_poly.pdbx_strand_id
1 'polypeptide(L)'
;MNRPILLAVAAAAYLIAAWMVAPGFYDGFAPPQPYNWTSPPPVAAPGNLPPKSGHLDIKVIGGVSDANSAFTNDGQVVIGFLPGAFDVTGKTNISVDIKPESTFAAPTGLHFATNVYLITADAPLVKAANLVLRYSDLVPAPSSVYLAVDANGPWKSIGGGDGQPFTIQTTTRQLGYFAAGYPANATRQAPTGTSQVLPIAVAILILGVLIAGIPLAMVRRRRAAGEVDEPDEDDEA
;
A
#
# COMPACT_ATOMS: atom_id res chain seq x y z
N MET A 1 -18.43 41.79 -15.39
CA MET A 1 -18.27 40.34 -15.59
C MET A 1 -19.47 39.65 -14.99
N ASN A 2 -20.25 38.91 -15.73
CA ASN A 2 -21.51 38.31 -15.25
C ASN A 2 -21.25 37.27 -14.18
N ARG A 3 -21.96 37.31 -13.05
CA ARG A 3 -21.82 36.37 -11.93
C ARG A 3 -21.72 34.88 -12.34
N PRO A 4 -22.47 34.37 -13.36
CA PRO A 4 -22.32 32.98 -13.79
C PRO A 4 -20.98 32.67 -14.44
N ILE A 5 -20.36 33.63 -15.15
CA ILE A 5 -19.05 33.46 -15.76
C ILE A 5 -17.95 33.36 -14.67
N LEU A 6 -18.04 34.17 -13.63
CA LEU A 6 -17.14 34.12 -12.47
C LEU A 6 -17.19 32.78 -11.74
N LEU A 7 -18.41 32.24 -11.54
CA LEU A 7 -18.59 30.93 -10.92
C LEU A 7 -18.05 29.78 -11.77
N ALA A 8 -18.26 29.86 -13.09
CA ALA A 8 -17.71 28.86 -14.02
C ALA A 8 -16.18 28.86 -14.06
N VAL A 9 -15.55 30.07 -14.06
CA VAL A 9 -14.09 30.21 -14.01
C VAL A 9 -13.54 29.70 -12.66
N ALA A 10 -14.20 30.02 -11.55
CA ALA A 10 -13.77 29.54 -10.23
C ALA A 10 -13.90 28.02 -10.11
N ALA A 11 -14.97 27.41 -10.62
CA ALA A 11 -15.15 25.96 -10.65
C ALA A 11 -14.11 25.28 -11.55
N ALA A 12 -13.81 25.83 -12.71
CA ALA A 12 -12.77 25.29 -13.59
C ALA A 12 -11.36 25.39 -12.96
N ALA A 13 -11.05 26.53 -12.32
CA ALA A 13 -9.78 26.71 -11.61
C ALA A 13 -9.66 25.74 -10.43
N TYR A 14 -10.74 25.51 -9.69
CA TYR A 14 -10.78 24.52 -8.60
C TYR A 14 -10.58 23.09 -9.11
N LEU A 15 -11.23 22.72 -10.22
CA LEU A 15 -11.07 21.39 -10.83
C LEU A 15 -9.65 21.17 -11.34
N ILE A 16 -9.03 22.18 -11.95
CA ILE A 16 -7.64 22.11 -12.40
C ILE A 16 -6.69 21.99 -11.20
N ALA A 17 -6.89 22.79 -10.15
CA ALA A 17 -6.09 22.73 -8.95
C ALA A 17 -6.28 21.38 -8.22
N ALA A 18 -7.50 20.89 -8.11
CA ALA A 18 -7.79 19.56 -7.55
C ALA A 18 -7.14 18.45 -8.37
N TRP A 19 -7.13 18.56 -9.71
CA TRP A 19 -6.47 17.58 -10.58
C TRP A 19 -4.95 17.61 -10.48
N MET A 20 -4.35 18.77 -10.26
CA MET A 20 -2.90 18.92 -10.06
C MET A 20 -2.43 18.45 -8.68
N VAL A 21 -3.30 18.53 -7.65
CA VAL A 21 -2.95 18.22 -6.26
C VAL A 21 -3.44 16.81 -5.85
N ALA A 22 -4.60 16.36 -6.36
CA ALA A 22 -5.20 15.09 -6.02
C ALA A 22 -4.32 13.85 -6.30
N PRO A 23 -3.56 13.74 -7.41
CA PRO A 23 -2.69 12.59 -7.63
C PRO A 23 -1.66 12.39 -6.52
N GLY A 24 -1.14 13.48 -5.95
CA GLY A 24 -0.13 13.41 -4.90
C GLY A 24 -0.68 13.08 -3.50
N PHE A 25 -1.97 13.33 -3.26
CA PHE A 25 -2.58 13.13 -1.94
C PHE A 25 -3.54 11.94 -1.85
N TYR A 26 -4.13 11.51 -2.98
CA TYR A 26 -5.16 10.47 -2.98
C TYR A 26 -4.64 9.08 -3.33
N ASP A 27 -3.49 8.96 -3.98
CA ASP A 27 -3.01 7.65 -4.43
C ASP A 27 -2.33 6.84 -3.33
N GLY A 28 -1.99 7.46 -2.20
CA GLY A 28 -1.12 6.78 -1.23
C GLY A 28 0.21 6.33 -1.88
N PHE A 29 0.42 6.71 -3.13
CA PHE A 29 1.61 6.41 -3.89
C PHE A 29 2.69 7.44 -3.57
N ALA A 30 3.46 7.17 -2.53
CA ALA A 30 4.86 7.50 -2.66
C ALA A 30 5.36 6.79 -3.94
N PRO A 31 6.09 7.47 -4.85
CA PRO A 31 6.68 6.80 -5.99
C PRO A 31 7.38 5.54 -5.47
N PRO A 32 7.21 4.38 -6.15
CA PRO A 32 7.77 3.14 -5.64
C PRO A 32 9.24 3.38 -5.36
N GLN A 33 9.62 3.27 -4.09
CA GLN A 33 11.02 3.39 -3.70
C GLN A 33 11.79 2.33 -4.50
N PRO A 34 12.94 2.66 -5.08
CA PRO A 34 13.72 1.68 -5.80
C PRO A 34 13.93 0.44 -4.92
N TYR A 35 13.73 -0.74 -5.48
CA TYR A 35 13.96 -1.98 -4.77
C TYR A 35 15.47 -2.27 -4.75
N ASN A 36 16.03 -2.47 -3.57
CA ASN A 36 17.44 -2.80 -3.39
C ASN A 36 17.63 -4.31 -3.51
N TRP A 37 18.36 -4.75 -4.51
CA TRP A 37 18.57 -6.17 -4.79
C TRP A 37 19.88 -6.68 -4.24
N THR A 38 19.87 -7.90 -3.69
CA THR A 38 21.11 -8.66 -3.45
C THR A 38 21.75 -9.06 -4.78
N SER A 39 20.92 -9.47 -5.75
CA SER A 39 21.35 -9.80 -7.12
C SER A 39 20.38 -9.10 -8.10
N PRO A 40 20.72 -7.89 -8.55
CA PRO A 40 19.82 -7.09 -9.37
C PRO A 40 19.63 -7.71 -10.76
N PRO A 41 18.42 -7.68 -11.34
CA PRO A 41 18.24 -7.96 -12.75
C PRO A 41 19.00 -6.92 -13.59
N PRO A 42 19.39 -7.23 -14.86
CA PRO A 42 20.22 -6.34 -15.68
C PRO A 42 19.67 -4.91 -15.80
N VAL A 43 18.36 -4.75 -15.84
CA VAL A 43 17.67 -3.46 -15.95
C VAL A 43 17.78 -2.61 -14.68
N ALA A 44 17.94 -3.25 -13.52
CA ALA A 44 18.07 -2.58 -12.23
C ALA A 44 19.53 -2.45 -11.77
N ALA A 45 20.48 -3.11 -12.44
CA ALA A 45 21.90 -3.11 -12.05
C ALA A 45 22.52 -1.69 -11.99
N PRO A 46 22.23 -0.77 -12.94
CA PRO A 46 22.66 0.62 -12.82
C PRO A 46 21.92 1.30 -11.65
N GLY A 47 22.67 1.73 -10.63
CA GLY A 47 22.13 2.44 -9.47
C GLY A 47 21.52 1.56 -8.36
N ASN A 48 21.64 0.22 -8.47
CA ASN A 48 21.25 -0.67 -7.38
C ASN A 48 22.09 -0.41 -6.13
N LEU A 49 21.42 -0.32 -5.00
CA LEU A 49 22.05 -0.27 -3.68
C LEU A 49 21.89 -1.65 -3.00
N PRO A 50 22.82 -2.04 -2.12
CA PRO A 50 22.65 -3.27 -1.35
C PRO A 50 21.44 -3.15 -0.41
N PRO A 51 20.68 -4.24 -0.22
CA PRO A 51 19.59 -4.27 0.73
C PRO A 51 20.08 -4.02 2.16
N LYS A 52 19.22 -3.43 2.99
CA LYS A 52 19.57 -3.03 4.36
C LYS A 52 19.07 -4.06 5.36
N SER A 53 19.78 -4.15 6.47
CA SER A 53 19.36 -4.91 7.64
C SER A 53 18.38 -4.11 8.50
N GLY A 54 17.74 -4.81 9.45
CA GLY A 54 16.93 -4.20 10.50
C GLY A 54 17.28 -4.82 11.86
N HIS A 55 17.08 -4.05 12.91
CA HIS A 55 17.27 -4.47 14.29
C HIS A 55 16.19 -3.85 15.18
N LEU A 56 15.73 -4.60 16.18
CA LEU A 56 14.72 -4.14 17.12
C LEU A 56 14.98 -4.77 18.50
N ASP A 57 14.93 -3.94 19.53
CA ASP A 57 14.87 -4.35 20.91
C ASP A 57 13.45 -4.22 21.47
N ILE A 58 12.85 -5.33 21.89
CA ILE A 58 11.51 -5.40 22.46
C ILE A 58 11.64 -5.50 23.98
N LYS A 59 11.04 -4.56 24.69
CA LYS A 59 11.01 -4.56 26.15
C LYS A 59 10.10 -5.66 26.70
N VAL A 60 10.48 -6.21 27.85
CA VAL A 60 9.64 -7.10 28.64
C VAL A 60 9.03 -6.30 29.79
N ILE A 61 7.71 -6.17 29.80
CA ILE A 61 6.95 -5.39 30.78
C ILE A 61 6.00 -6.34 31.52
N GLY A 62 6.14 -6.45 32.84
CA GLY A 62 5.29 -7.32 33.64
C GLY A 62 5.38 -8.81 33.26
N GLY A 63 6.56 -9.27 32.76
CA GLY A 63 6.75 -10.65 32.33
C GLY A 63 6.16 -10.97 30.94
N VAL A 64 5.85 -9.96 30.13
CA VAL A 64 5.27 -10.09 28.78
C VAL A 64 6.10 -9.25 27.81
N SER A 65 6.43 -9.79 26.64
CA SER A 65 7.04 -8.98 25.56
C SER A 65 6.05 -7.94 25.06
N ASP A 66 6.49 -6.70 24.92
CA ASP A 66 5.67 -5.60 24.42
C ASP A 66 5.36 -5.78 22.92
N ALA A 67 4.27 -5.15 22.45
CA ALA A 67 3.96 -5.08 21.02
C ALA A 67 4.96 -4.19 20.31
N ASN A 68 5.53 -4.69 19.21
CA ASN A 68 6.46 -3.88 18.42
C ASN A 68 6.59 -4.44 17.00
N SER A 69 7.29 -3.68 16.11
CA SER A 69 7.57 -4.12 14.74
C SER A 69 9.02 -3.85 14.38
N ALA A 70 9.71 -4.88 13.89
CA ALA A 70 11.02 -4.75 13.27
C ALA A 70 10.87 -4.48 11.77
N PHE A 71 11.75 -3.67 11.23
CA PHE A 71 11.79 -3.37 9.79
C PHE A 71 13.22 -3.15 9.32
N THR A 72 13.47 -3.46 8.06
CA THR A 72 14.74 -3.11 7.41
C THR A 72 14.79 -1.60 7.14
N ASN A 73 16.00 -1.01 7.20
CA ASN A 73 16.17 0.44 7.02
C ASN A 73 15.78 0.96 5.61
N ASP A 74 15.59 0.06 4.64
CA ASP A 74 15.06 0.36 3.30
C ASP A 74 13.56 0.02 3.14
N GLY A 75 12.90 -0.41 4.21
CA GLY A 75 11.48 -0.72 4.23
C GLY A 75 11.07 -1.92 3.38
N GLN A 76 11.99 -2.82 3.05
CA GLN A 76 11.69 -4.00 2.22
C GLN A 76 11.07 -5.15 3.03
N VAL A 77 11.31 -5.19 4.34
CA VAL A 77 10.74 -6.16 5.26
C VAL A 77 10.19 -5.47 6.49
N VAL A 78 9.00 -5.86 6.89
CA VAL A 78 8.39 -5.49 8.16
C VAL A 78 7.87 -6.76 8.83
N ILE A 79 8.19 -6.96 10.11
CA ILE A 79 7.61 -8.03 10.91
C ILE A 79 7.06 -7.45 12.21
N GLY A 80 5.76 -7.65 12.45
CA GLY A 80 5.04 -7.16 13.61
C GLY A 80 4.77 -8.26 14.63
N PHE A 81 4.99 -7.94 15.89
CA PHE A 81 4.80 -8.83 17.04
C PHE A 81 3.70 -8.29 17.94
N LEU A 82 2.78 -9.15 18.33
CA LEU A 82 1.74 -8.85 19.31
C LEU A 82 2.30 -8.95 20.74
N PRO A 83 1.63 -8.39 21.75
CA PRO A 83 2.03 -8.56 23.14
C PRO A 83 2.13 -10.04 23.52
N GLY A 84 3.24 -10.41 24.15
CA GLY A 84 3.53 -11.81 24.51
C GLY A 84 3.80 -12.72 23.31
N ALA A 85 4.36 -12.16 22.24
CA ALA A 85 4.75 -12.95 21.07
C ALA A 85 5.94 -13.87 21.35
N PHE A 86 6.78 -13.55 22.33
CA PHE A 86 7.98 -14.30 22.68
C PHE A 86 7.90 -14.94 24.06
N ASP A 87 8.60 -16.06 24.22
CA ASP A 87 8.92 -16.60 25.54
C ASP A 87 9.98 -15.69 26.19
N VAL A 88 9.58 -15.03 27.29
CA VAL A 88 10.42 -14.05 27.98
C VAL A 88 11.10 -14.60 29.22
N THR A 89 11.13 -15.95 29.42
CA THR A 89 11.70 -16.58 30.62
C THR A 89 13.14 -16.09 30.87
N GLY A 90 13.34 -15.40 32.00
CA GLY A 90 14.65 -14.85 32.38
C GLY A 90 15.15 -13.65 31.57
N LYS A 91 14.30 -13.01 30.76
CA LYS A 91 14.68 -11.89 29.91
C LYS A 91 13.98 -10.59 30.34
N THR A 92 14.69 -9.49 30.18
CA THR A 92 14.17 -8.12 30.34
C THR A 92 13.99 -7.42 29.00
N ASN A 93 14.64 -7.94 27.96
CA ASN A 93 14.62 -7.43 26.60
C ASN A 93 14.77 -8.59 25.62
N ILE A 94 14.20 -8.45 24.42
CA ILE A 94 14.32 -9.43 23.33
C ILE A 94 14.86 -8.70 22.12
N SER A 95 15.94 -9.22 21.55
CA SER A 95 16.57 -8.69 20.34
C SER A 95 16.08 -9.45 19.11
N VAL A 96 15.66 -8.72 18.09
CA VAL A 96 15.23 -9.24 16.78
C VAL A 96 16.10 -8.63 15.70
N ASP A 97 16.67 -9.48 14.84
CA ASP A 97 17.47 -9.07 13.71
C ASP A 97 16.84 -9.51 12.39
N ILE A 98 16.93 -8.64 11.37
CA ILE A 98 16.55 -8.92 9.98
C ILE A 98 17.78 -8.68 9.12
N LYS A 99 18.28 -9.72 8.43
CA LYS A 99 19.46 -9.63 7.57
C LYS A 99 19.18 -10.13 6.17
N PRO A 100 19.53 -9.37 5.11
CA PRO A 100 19.50 -9.90 3.76
C PRO A 100 20.57 -10.97 3.59
N GLU A 101 20.22 -12.07 2.93
CA GLU A 101 21.09 -13.21 2.71
C GLU A 101 21.32 -13.46 1.22
N SER A 102 22.55 -13.79 0.86
CA SER A 102 22.95 -14.13 -0.52
C SER A 102 23.21 -15.62 -0.72
N THR A 103 23.39 -16.37 0.39
CA THR A 103 23.72 -17.78 0.37
C THR A 103 22.57 -18.61 0.92
N PHE A 104 21.87 -19.32 0.03
CA PHE A 104 20.74 -20.19 0.39
C PHE A 104 20.54 -21.24 -0.72
N ALA A 105 19.87 -22.35 -0.38
CA ALA A 105 19.50 -23.35 -1.37
C ALA A 105 18.43 -22.82 -2.31
N ALA A 106 18.73 -22.76 -3.61
CA ALA A 106 17.77 -22.34 -4.63
C ALA A 106 16.58 -23.32 -4.71
N PRO A 107 15.34 -22.87 -4.64
CA PRO A 107 14.19 -23.75 -4.76
C PRO A 107 14.01 -24.23 -6.20
N THR A 108 13.59 -25.47 -6.38
CA THR A 108 13.27 -26.03 -7.71
C THR A 108 11.89 -25.58 -8.16
N GLY A 109 11.78 -25.06 -9.39
CA GLY A 109 10.50 -24.69 -10.00
C GLY A 109 9.85 -23.43 -9.41
N LEU A 110 10.60 -22.63 -8.68
CA LEU A 110 10.16 -21.42 -8.02
C LEU A 110 11.18 -20.30 -8.25
N HIS A 111 10.71 -19.09 -8.50
CA HIS A 111 11.52 -17.89 -8.54
C HIS A 111 11.14 -16.96 -7.39
N PHE A 112 12.14 -16.38 -6.72
CA PHE A 112 11.89 -15.36 -5.72
C PHE A 112 11.70 -14.00 -6.38
N ALA A 113 10.66 -13.29 -5.95
CA ALA A 113 10.34 -11.92 -6.32
C ALA A 113 10.95 -10.92 -5.33
N THR A 114 11.45 -11.40 -4.19
CA THR A 114 12.13 -10.60 -3.16
C THR A 114 13.53 -11.13 -2.92
N ASN A 115 14.35 -10.34 -2.24
CA ASN A 115 15.55 -10.88 -1.60
C ASN A 115 15.15 -11.94 -0.56
N VAL A 116 16.11 -12.78 -0.21
CA VAL A 116 15.99 -13.68 0.95
C VAL A 116 16.43 -12.93 2.21
N TYR A 117 15.65 -13.01 3.26
CA TYR A 117 15.95 -12.40 4.55
C TYR A 117 15.95 -13.44 5.65
N LEU A 118 17.02 -13.46 6.43
CA LEU A 118 17.08 -14.19 7.69
C LEU A 118 16.52 -13.30 8.80
N ILE A 119 15.47 -13.78 9.46
CA ILE A 119 14.88 -13.14 10.63
C ILE A 119 15.14 -14.02 11.83
N THR A 120 15.83 -13.48 12.82
CA THR A 120 16.20 -14.18 14.07
C THR A 120 15.75 -13.39 15.29
N ALA A 121 15.55 -14.09 16.39
CA ALA A 121 15.37 -13.49 17.69
C ALA A 121 16.14 -14.30 18.73
N ASP A 122 16.51 -13.66 19.83
CA ASP A 122 17.19 -14.28 20.95
C ASP A 122 16.23 -14.99 21.93
N ALA A 123 14.92 -15.03 21.60
CA ALA A 123 13.89 -15.75 22.33
C ALA A 123 12.94 -16.50 21.37
N PRO A 124 12.38 -17.66 21.78
CA PRO A 124 11.41 -18.39 20.98
C PRO A 124 10.15 -17.59 20.69
N LEU A 125 9.67 -17.61 19.45
CA LEU A 125 8.37 -17.07 19.05
C LEU A 125 7.27 -18.04 19.48
N VAL A 126 6.32 -17.60 20.31
CA VAL A 126 5.22 -18.42 20.84
C VAL A 126 3.85 -18.03 20.30
N LYS A 127 3.71 -16.83 19.72
CA LYS A 127 2.51 -16.42 18.97
C LYS A 127 2.87 -16.10 17.54
N ALA A 128 1.87 -16.09 16.64
CA ALA A 128 2.07 -15.70 15.26
C ALA A 128 2.51 -14.24 15.16
N ALA A 129 3.47 -13.98 14.29
CA ALA A 129 3.92 -12.65 13.87
C ALA A 129 3.39 -12.33 12.47
N ASN A 130 3.12 -11.06 12.19
CA ASN A 130 2.70 -10.58 10.89
C ASN A 130 3.93 -10.18 10.08
N LEU A 131 4.15 -10.80 8.93
CA LEU A 131 5.26 -10.52 8.04
C LEU A 131 4.76 -9.85 6.76
N VAL A 132 5.40 -8.76 6.38
CA VAL A 132 5.19 -8.04 5.12
C VAL A 132 6.50 -7.98 4.37
N LEU A 133 6.50 -8.42 3.12
CA LEU A 133 7.63 -8.34 2.21
C LEU A 133 7.27 -7.44 1.03
N ARG A 134 8.13 -6.47 0.73
CA ARG A 134 8.01 -5.64 -0.47
C ARG A 134 8.70 -6.32 -1.64
N TYR A 135 8.13 -6.24 -2.83
CA TYR A 135 8.71 -6.71 -4.08
C TYR A 135 8.76 -5.59 -5.11
N SER A 136 9.49 -5.81 -6.20
CA SER A 136 9.65 -4.84 -7.29
C SER A 136 8.60 -5.05 -8.37
N ASP A 137 8.22 -3.96 -9.05
CA ASP A 137 7.43 -3.97 -10.29
C ASP A 137 8.18 -4.57 -11.50
N LEU A 138 9.49 -4.80 -11.37
CA LEU A 138 10.34 -5.39 -12.42
C LEU A 138 10.17 -6.91 -12.55
N VAL A 139 9.52 -7.57 -11.58
CA VAL A 139 9.31 -9.01 -11.54
C VAL A 139 7.82 -9.34 -11.44
N PRO A 140 7.38 -10.56 -11.80
CA PRO A 140 6.02 -11.00 -11.54
C PRO A 140 5.66 -10.88 -10.06
N ALA A 141 4.40 -10.55 -9.77
CA ALA A 141 3.91 -10.51 -8.40
C ALA A 141 4.05 -11.89 -7.73
N PRO A 142 4.55 -11.95 -6.49
CA PRO A 142 4.66 -13.20 -5.77
C PRO A 142 3.28 -13.77 -5.43
N SER A 143 3.13 -15.09 -5.56
CA SER A 143 1.89 -15.77 -5.20
C SER A 143 1.90 -16.30 -3.77
N SER A 144 3.05 -16.36 -3.12
CA SER A 144 3.20 -16.87 -1.75
C SER A 144 4.49 -16.40 -1.10
N VAL A 145 4.50 -16.36 0.22
CA VAL A 145 5.70 -16.27 1.03
C VAL A 145 6.19 -17.68 1.35
N TYR A 146 7.49 -17.87 1.30
CA TYR A 146 8.17 -19.12 1.59
C TYR A 146 9.08 -18.95 2.80
N LEU A 147 9.12 -19.99 3.62
CA LEU A 147 9.96 -20.11 4.81
C LEU A 147 10.89 -21.31 4.67
N ALA A 148 12.18 -21.13 4.99
CA ALA A 148 13.12 -22.19 5.30
C ALA A 148 13.69 -21.97 6.70
N VAL A 149 13.84 -23.04 7.47
CA VAL A 149 14.37 -22.96 8.85
C VAL A 149 15.87 -22.70 8.85
N ASP A 150 16.57 -23.24 7.86
CA ASP A 150 17.99 -23.04 7.67
C ASP A 150 18.33 -22.73 6.20
N ALA A 151 19.55 -22.27 5.93
CA ALA A 151 19.98 -21.84 4.61
C ALA A 151 19.89 -22.95 3.53
N ASN A 152 20.01 -24.20 3.90
CA ASN A 152 19.97 -25.37 3.02
C ASN A 152 18.65 -26.14 3.12
N GLY A 153 17.74 -25.68 3.97
CA GLY A 153 16.48 -26.35 4.24
C GLY A 153 15.48 -26.27 3.10
N PRO A 154 14.46 -27.13 3.11
CA PRO A 154 13.42 -27.07 2.10
C PRO A 154 12.57 -25.80 2.32
N TRP A 155 12.32 -25.10 1.22
CA TRP A 155 11.39 -23.98 1.20
C TRP A 155 9.96 -24.47 1.27
N LYS A 156 9.21 -23.99 2.26
CA LYS A 156 7.79 -24.30 2.44
C LYS A 156 6.96 -23.05 2.23
N SER A 157 5.92 -23.12 1.41
CA SER A 157 4.94 -22.04 1.31
C SER A 157 4.18 -21.92 2.64
N ILE A 158 4.12 -20.70 3.16
CA ILE A 158 3.32 -20.34 4.34
C ILE A 158 2.12 -19.47 3.96
N GLY A 159 1.80 -19.43 2.65
CA GLY A 159 0.72 -18.61 2.10
C GLY A 159 1.14 -17.17 1.92
N GLY A 160 0.17 -16.34 1.67
CA GLY A 160 0.32 -14.90 1.52
C GLY A 160 -0.89 -14.32 0.81
N GLY A 161 -1.16 -13.06 1.07
CA GLY A 161 -2.21 -12.30 0.43
C GLY A 161 -1.68 -10.95 -0.03
N ASP A 162 -2.35 -10.36 -1.00
CA ASP A 162 -2.03 -9.01 -1.44
C ASP A 162 -2.23 -8.03 -0.28
N GLY A 163 -1.22 -7.22 -0.06
CA GLY A 163 -1.24 -6.14 0.90
C GLY A 163 -1.41 -4.79 0.23
N GLN A 164 -0.62 -3.84 0.64
CA GLN A 164 -0.41 -2.57 -0.07
C GLN A 164 0.21 -2.87 -1.45
N PRO A 165 0.13 -1.95 -2.43
CA PRO A 165 0.80 -2.11 -3.71
C PRO A 165 2.26 -2.53 -3.54
N PHE A 166 2.70 -3.52 -4.32
CA PHE A 166 4.04 -4.09 -4.28
C PHE A 166 4.42 -4.74 -2.93
N THR A 167 3.45 -5.18 -2.15
CA THR A 167 3.69 -5.94 -0.91
C THR A 167 2.89 -7.22 -0.89
N ILE A 168 3.46 -8.25 -0.26
CA ILE A 168 2.76 -9.48 0.11
C ILE A 168 2.85 -9.65 1.62
N GLN A 169 1.75 -10.05 2.23
CA GLN A 169 1.68 -10.23 3.67
C GLN A 169 1.27 -11.66 4.06
N THR A 170 1.79 -12.12 5.17
CA THR A 170 1.45 -13.43 5.74
C THR A 170 1.63 -13.41 7.26
N THR A 171 1.26 -14.51 7.91
CA THR A 171 1.56 -14.76 9.32
C THR A 171 2.52 -15.93 9.46
N THR A 172 3.44 -15.83 10.42
CA THR A 172 4.38 -16.91 10.71
C THR A 172 4.42 -17.21 12.21
N ARG A 173 4.67 -18.48 12.56
CA ARG A 173 4.92 -18.93 13.94
C ARG A 173 6.35 -19.37 14.16
N GLN A 174 7.18 -19.24 13.14
CA GLN A 174 8.60 -19.60 13.19
C GLN A 174 9.39 -18.47 12.55
N LEU A 175 10.59 -18.23 13.03
CA LEU A 175 11.59 -17.38 12.43
C LEU A 175 12.56 -18.24 11.61
N GLY A 176 13.26 -17.60 10.67
CA GLY A 176 14.16 -18.27 9.74
C GLY A 176 14.36 -17.44 8.47
N TYR A 177 14.57 -18.13 7.36
CA TYR A 177 14.76 -17.53 6.04
C TYR A 177 13.41 -17.31 5.36
N PHE A 178 13.14 -16.09 4.91
CA PHE A 178 11.91 -15.72 4.24
C PHE A 178 12.19 -15.13 2.88
N ALA A 179 11.38 -15.49 1.90
CA ALA A 179 11.30 -14.85 0.60
C ALA A 179 9.88 -14.95 0.04
N ALA A 180 9.46 -13.98 -0.75
CA ALA A 180 8.25 -14.12 -1.54
C ALA A 180 8.59 -14.58 -2.94
N GLY A 181 7.75 -15.42 -3.53
CA GLY A 181 8.04 -16.06 -4.80
C GLY A 181 6.82 -16.38 -5.64
N TYR A 182 7.09 -16.82 -6.87
CA TYR A 182 6.10 -17.24 -7.86
C TYR A 182 6.61 -18.49 -8.61
N PRO A 183 5.71 -19.30 -9.18
CA PRO A 183 6.11 -20.46 -9.98
C PRO A 183 6.97 -20.06 -11.18
N ALA A 184 7.92 -20.88 -11.57
CA ALA A 184 8.86 -20.60 -12.67
C ALA A 184 8.17 -20.33 -14.02
N ASN A 185 6.94 -20.81 -14.20
CA ASN A 185 6.11 -20.58 -15.39
C ASN A 185 5.18 -19.36 -15.28
N ALA A 186 5.27 -18.58 -14.21
CA ALA A 186 4.45 -17.39 -14.06
C ALA A 186 4.86 -16.32 -15.09
N THR A 187 3.87 -15.77 -15.79
CA THR A 187 4.05 -14.59 -16.64
C THR A 187 3.96 -13.32 -15.80
N ARG A 188 4.75 -12.30 -16.16
CA ARG A 188 4.65 -10.98 -15.53
C ARG A 188 3.22 -10.46 -15.66
N GLN A 189 2.47 -10.43 -14.58
CA GLN A 189 1.24 -9.64 -14.52
C GLN A 189 1.64 -8.20 -14.26
N ALA A 190 1.16 -7.30 -15.14
CA ALA A 190 1.21 -5.89 -14.80
C ALA A 190 0.46 -5.70 -13.47
N PRO A 191 0.99 -4.91 -12.52
CA PRO A 191 0.27 -4.63 -11.30
C PRO A 191 -1.10 -4.10 -11.71
N THR A 192 -2.16 -4.71 -11.22
CA THR A 192 -3.52 -4.21 -11.36
C THR A 192 -3.59 -2.94 -10.52
N GLY A 193 -3.06 -1.85 -11.08
CA GLY A 193 -3.26 -0.53 -10.54
C GLY A 193 -4.76 -0.37 -10.34
N THR A 194 -5.16 0.10 -9.19
CA THR A 194 -6.54 0.47 -8.89
C THR A 194 -7.06 1.22 -10.10
N SER A 195 -8.04 0.64 -10.81
CA SER A 195 -8.49 1.19 -12.08
C SER A 195 -8.92 2.63 -11.83
N GLN A 196 -8.25 3.59 -12.44
CA GLN A 196 -8.59 5.02 -12.37
C GLN A 196 -9.97 5.33 -12.97
N VAL A 197 -10.67 4.30 -13.43
CA VAL A 197 -12.03 4.39 -13.96
C VAL A 197 -13.01 4.91 -12.91
N LEU A 198 -12.88 4.51 -11.64
CA LEU A 198 -13.79 4.95 -10.59
C LEU A 198 -13.69 6.45 -10.30
N PRO A 199 -12.49 7.04 -10.07
CA PRO A 199 -12.35 8.49 -9.90
C PRO A 199 -12.82 9.30 -11.13
N ILE A 200 -12.53 8.81 -12.34
CA ILE A 200 -12.95 9.46 -13.58
C ILE A 200 -14.48 9.41 -13.71
N ALA A 201 -15.11 8.26 -13.45
CA ALA A 201 -16.56 8.11 -13.48
C ALA A 201 -17.27 9.04 -12.49
N VAL A 202 -16.73 9.13 -11.25
CA VAL A 202 -17.26 10.05 -10.21
C VAL A 202 -17.09 11.51 -10.63
N ALA A 203 -15.94 11.90 -11.19
CA ALA A 203 -15.69 13.24 -11.67
C ALA A 203 -16.65 13.63 -12.81
N ILE A 204 -16.90 12.73 -13.78
CA ILE A 204 -17.87 12.94 -14.86
C ILE A 204 -19.29 13.07 -14.32
N LEU A 205 -19.67 12.28 -13.31
CA LEU A 205 -20.98 12.31 -12.71
C LEU A 205 -21.22 13.63 -11.96
N ILE A 206 -20.24 14.12 -11.19
CA ILE A 206 -20.28 15.42 -10.52
C ILE A 206 -20.38 16.56 -11.55
N LEU A 207 -19.60 16.51 -12.62
CA LEU A 207 -19.64 17.50 -13.69
C LEU A 207 -21.02 17.52 -14.39
N GLY A 208 -21.60 16.33 -14.64
CA GLY A 208 -22.95 16.17 -15.20
C GLY A 208 -24.02 16.79 -14.33
N VAL A 209 -23.96 16.58 -13.01
CA VAL A 209 -24.91 17.17 -12.04
C VAL A 209 -24.77 18.69 -11.98
N LEU A 210 -23.55 19.23 -12.03
CA LEU A 210 -23.31 20.67 -12.05
C LEU A 210 -23.85 21.32 -13.35
N ILE A 211 -23.59 20.71 -14.50
CA ILE A 211 -24.07 21.22 -15.80
C ILE A 211 -25.58 21.15 -15.92
N ALA A 212 -26.23 20.09 -15.42
CA ALA A 212 -27.67 19.94 -15.41
C ALA A 212 -28.37 20.82 -14.37
N GLY A 213 -27.74 21.07 -13.23
CA GLY A 213 -28.30 21.88 -12.15
C GLY A 213 -28.39 23.38 -12.45
N ILE A 214 -27.45 23.92 -13.24
CA ILE A 214 -27.42 25.35 -13.58
C ILE A 214 -28.63 25.80 -14.42
N PRO A 215 -29.02 25.13 -15.51
CA PRO A 215 -30.21 25.53 -16.27
C PRO A 215 -31.52 25.35 -15.49
N LEU A 216 -31.65 24.31 -14.64
CA LEU A 216 -32.84 24.13 -13.80
C LEU A 216 -33.01 25.26 -12.79
N ALA A 217 -31.94 25.73 -12.17
CA ALA A 217 -31.99 26.86 -11.26
C ALA A 217 -32.35 28.17 -11.98
N MET A 218 -31.92 28.36 -13.22
CA MET A 218 -32.29 29.52 -14.03
C MET A 218 -33.75 29.49 -14.47
N VAL A 219 -34.29 28.33 -14.86
CA VAL A 219 -35.71 28.17 -15.21
C VAL A 219 -36.62 28.40 -14.02
N ARG A 220 -36.28 27.91 -12.82
CA ARG A 220 -37.00 28.15 -11.59
C ARG A 220 -37.02 29.63 -11.21
N ARG A 221 -35.91 30.35 -11.35
CA ARG A 221 -35.84 31.81 -11.11
C ARG A 221 -36.71 32.62 -12.07
N ARG A 222 -36.79 32.22 -13.34
CA ARG A 222 -37.63 32.89 -14.33
C ARG A 222 -39.14 32.70 -14.07
N ARG A 223 -39.55 31.53 -13.55
CA ARG A 223 -40.96 31.29 -13.17
C ARG A 223 -41.35 32.07 -11.92
N ALA A 224 -40.48 32.21 -10.93
CA ALA A 224 -40.75 32.99 -9.73
C ALA A 224 -40.77 34.51 -9.97
N ALA A 225 -40.12 35.00 -11.03
CA ALA A 225 -40.13 36.44 -11.42
C ALA A 225 -41.33 36.80 -12.30
N GLY A 226 -42.04 35.82 -12.88
CA GLY A 226 -43.21 36.05 -13.75
C GLY A 226 -44.54 36.04 -12.99
N GLU A 227 -44.56 35.78 -11.67
CA GLU A 227 -45.79 35.65 -10.87
C GLU A 227 -46.12 36.89 -10.01
N VAL A 228 -45.42 38.04 -10.26
CA VAL A 228 -45.52 39.24 -9.41
C VAL A 228 -46.18 40.44 -10.12
N ASP A 229 -46.71 40.31 -11.33
CA ASP A 229 -47.42 41.41 -11.99
C ASP A 229 -48.82 40.97 -12.45
N GLU A 230 -49.79 40.86 -11.53
CA GLU A 230 -51.21 41.14 -11.77
C GLU A 230 -51.63 42.29 -10.83
N PRO A 231 -51.80 43.51 -11.31
CA PRO A 231 -52.45 44.55 -10.52
C PRO A 231 -53.93 44.24 -10.42
N ASP A 232 -54.45 44.13 -9.18
CA ASP A 232 -55.87 44.16 -8.86
C ASP A 232 -56.49 45.47 -9.41
N GLU A 233 -57.12 45.40 -10.56
CA GLU A 233 -58.13 46.36 -10.99
C GLU A 233 -59.48 45.87 -10.49
N ASP A 234 -59.88 46.32 -9.30
CA ASP A 234 -61.30 46.46 -8.97
C ASP A 234 -61.40 47.40 -7.79
N ASP A 235 -61.98 48.59 -8.11
CA ASP A 235 -63.07 49.19 -7.40
C ASP A 235 -63.23 50.66 -7.75
N GLU A 236 -64.19 50.97 -8.65
CA GLU A 236 -64.97 52.20 -8.60
C GLU A 236 -66.34 51.95 -9.23
N ALA A 237 -67.37 51.86 -8.32
CA ALA A 237 -68.72 52.37 -8.56
C ALA A 237 -69.48 52.51 -7.25
#